data_36d6557b804f10198657dbc845d865f5
#
_entry.id   36d6557b804f10198657dbc845d865f5
#
_cell.length_a   1.000
_cell.length_b   1.000
_cell.length_c   1.000
_cell.angle_alpha   90.00
_cell.angle_beta   90.00
_cell.angle_gamma   90.00
#
_symmetry.space_group_name_H-M   'P 1'
#
loop_
_entity.id
_entity.type
_entity.pdbx_description
1 polymer ?
#
loop_
_entity_poly.entity_id
_entity_poly.type
_entity_poly.pdbx_seq_one_letter_code
_entity_poly.pdbx_strand_id
1 'polypeptide(L)'
;MYKVIVLTDPETADGFRLAGVDVFEVETTEDASREINRLLEDEKTGILAVNEGFLAGIDERVQQRIEATYRPIVVSLPVKEKLGALGERKAFLARLVHRAVGFDVTLRNQ
;
A
#
# COMPACT_ATOMS: atom_id res chain seq x y z
N MET A 1 0.60 5.39 17.70
CA MET A 1 0.11 5.79 16.37
C MET A 1 0.58 4.82 15.30
N TYR A 2 -0.27 4.52 14.36
CA TYR A 2 0.05 3.53 13.34
C TYR A 2 0.41 4.20 12.04
N LYS A 3 1.23 3.53 11.25
CA LYS A 3 1.70 4.05 9.98
C LYS A 3 0.96 3.41 8.82
N VAL A 4 0.90 4.16 7.73
CA VAL A 4 0.47 3.63 6.44
C VAL A 4 1.71 3.37 5.63
N ILE A 5 1.87 2.15 5.17
CA ILE A 5 3.04 1.77 4.39
C ILE A 5 2.57 1.25 3.04
N VAL A 6 3.24 1.69 2.00
CA VAL A 6 2.95 1.26 0.63
C VAL A 6 4.07 0.35 0.16
N LEU A 7 3.72 -0.78 -0.40
CA LEU A 7 4.67 -1.73 -0.96
C LEU A 7 4.40 -1.84 -2.44
N THR A 8 5.33 -1.38 -3.25
CA THR A 8 5.10 -1.33 -4.68
C THR A 8 6.43 -1.36 -5.44
N ASP A 9 6.34 -1.32 -6.77
CA ASP A 9 7.52 -1.32 -7.62
C ASP A 9 8.18 0.06 -7.60
N PRO A 10 9.46 0.13 -8.01
CA PRO A 10 10.17 1.41 -7.98
C PRO A 10 9.52 2.48 -8.84
N GLU A 11 8.93 2.08 -9.95
CA GLU A 11 8.36 3.04 -10.88
C GLU A 11 7.16 3.76 -10.25
N THR A 12 6.37 3.04 -9.49
CA THR A 12 5.18 3.59 -8.86
C THR A 12 5.51 4.30 -7.55
N ALA A 13 6.62 3.92 -6.94
CA ALA A 13 6.95 4.37 -5.58
C ALA A 13 7.10 5.87 -5.47
N ASP A 14 7.65 6.52 -6.49
CA ASP A 14 7.95 7.94 -6.39
C ASP A 14 6.70 8.77 -6.16
N GLY A 15 5.62 8.41 -6.83
CA GLY A 15 4.37 9.15 -6.64
C GLY A 15 3.88 9.09 -5.22
N PHE A 16 4.04 7.94 -4.58
CA PHE A 16 3.60 7.80 -3.21
C PHE A 16 4.51 8.53 -2.24
N ARG A 17 5.80 8.55 -2.53
CA ARG A 17 6.71 9.30 -1.70
C ARG A 17 6.41 10.78 -1.71
N LEU A 18 6.01 11.29 -2.86
CA LEU A 18 5.66 12.70 -2.96
C LEU A 18 4.47 13.05 -2.09
N ALA A 19 3.63 12.08 -1.79
CA ALA A 19 2.47 12.30 -0.94
C ALA A 19 2.80 12.15 0.55
N GLY A 20 4.04 11.84 0.87
CA GLY A 20 4.45 11.75 2.27
C GLY A 20 4.16 10.42 2.91
N VAL A 21 3.93 9.38 2.12
CA VAL A 21 3.65 8.05 2.63
C VAL A 21 4.95 7.26 2.64
N ASP A 22 5.11 6.41 3.64
CA ASP A 22 6.26 5.52 3.69
C ASP A 22 6.12 4.46 2.61
N VAL A 23 7.15 4.29 1.80
CA VAL A 23 7.09 3.38 0.67
C VAL A 23 8.28 2.44 0.71
N PHE A 24 8.00 1.16 0.51
CA PHE A 24 9.05 0.16 0.29
C PHE A 24 8.96 -0.33 -1.14
N GLU A 25 10.09 -0.42 -1.79
CA GLU A 25 10.15 -0.83 -3.19
C GLU A 25 10.54 -2.28 -3.29
N VAL A 26 9.82 -3.01 -4.12
CA VAL A 26 10.19 -4.40 -4.43
C VAL A 26 10.02 -4.57 -5.92
N GLU A 27 10.74 -5.53 -6.47
CA GLU A 27 10.70 -5.77 -7.91
C GLU A 27 10.14 -7.13 -8.28
N THR A 28 10.08 -8.04 -7.34
CA THR A 28 9.57 -9.37 -7.61
C THR A 28 8.54 -9.76 -6.58
N THR A 29 7.73 -10.75 -6.92
CA THR A 29 6.74 -11.25 -6.00
C THR A 29 7.40 -11.89 -4.79
N GLU A 30 8.55 -12.51 -4.98
CA GLU A 30 9.27 -13.11 -3.87
C GLU A 30 9.74 -12.06 -2.89
N ASP A 31 10.26 -10.95 -3.40
CA ASP A 31 10.67 -9.87 -2.53
C ASP A 31 9.47 -9.28 -1.81
N ALA A 32 8.36 -9.16 -2.52
CA ALA A 32 7.15 -8.63 -1.91
C ALA A 32 6.69 -9.52 -0.77
N SER A 33 6.72 -10.83 -0.98
CA SER A 33 6.31 -11.76 0.06
C SER A 33 7.17 -11.62 1.30
N ARG A 34 8.47 -11.46 1.09
CA ARG A 34 9.40 -11.31 2.19
C ARG A 34 9.12 -10.04 2.98
N GLU A 35 8.89 -8.95 2.27
CA GLU A 35 8.60 -7.69 2.94
C GLU A 35 7.28 -7.72 3.65
N ILE A 36 6.28 -8.35 3.05
CA ILE A 36 4.97 -8.46 3.70
C ILE A 36 5.12 -9.22 5.01
N ASN A 37 5.84 -10.34 4.99
CA ASN A 37 6.06 -11.10 6.22
C ASN A 37 6.71 -10.26 7.29
N ARG A 38 7.70 -9.47 6.91
CA ARG A 38 8.39 -8.62 7.86
C ARG A 38 7.46 -7.56 8.43
N LEU A 39 6.67 -6.96 7.56
CA LEU A 39 5.78 -5.87 7.98
C LEU A 39 4.59 -6.36 8.77
N LEU A 40 4.19 -7.60 8.59
CA LEU A 40 3.13 -8.16 9.41
C LEU A 40 3.54 -8.27 10.88
N GLU A 41 4.82 -8.28 11.15
CA GLU A 41 5.31 -8.33 12.52
C GLU A 41 5.60 -6.96 13.10
N ASP A 42 5.49 -5.93 12.28
CA ASP A 42 5.77 -4.58 12.74
C ASP A 42 4.53 -4.02 13.43
N GLU A 43 4.64 -3.80 14.70
CA GLU A 43 3.51 -3.35 15.49
C GLU A 43 3.07 -1.93 15.15
N LYS A 44 3.91 -1.18 14.47
CA LYS A 44 3.59 0.20 14.14
C LYS A 44 2.88 0.36 12.82
N THR A 45 2.81 -0.68 12.02
CA THR A 45 2.15 -0.63 10.74
C THR A 45 0.67 -0.87 10.95
N GLY A 46 -0.14 0.11 10.59
CA GLY A 46 -1.58 -0.02 10.71
C GLY A 46 -2.23 -0.45 9.43
N ILE A 47 -1.77 0.08 8.31
CA ILE A 47 -2.29 -0.26 7.00
C ILE A 47 -1.11 -0.54 6.09
N LEU A 48 -1.20 -1.65 5.37
CA LEU A 48 -0.20 -2.03 4.40
C LEU A 48 -0.87 -2.12 3.04
N ALA A 49 -0.57 -1.16 2.17
CA ALA A 49 -1.15 -1.13 0.84
C ALA A 49 -0.16 -1.77 -0.13
N VAL A 50 -0.55 -2.86 -0.74
CA VAL A 50 0.32 -3.64 -1.59
C VAL A 50 -0.14 -3.56 -3.04
N ASN A 51 0.79 -3.30 -3.93
CA ASN A 51 0.53 -3.30 -5.36
C ASN A 51 -0.19 -4.59 -5.74
N GLU A 52 -1.32 -4.45 -6.41
CA GLU A 52 -2.17 -5.61 -6.69
C GLU A 52 -1.45 -6.67 -7.50
N GLY A 53 -0.50 -6.27 -8.33
CA GLY A 53 0.25 -7.23 -9.11
C GLY A 53 1.10 -8.14 -8.25
N PHE A 54 1.68 -7.61 -7.18
CA PHE A 54 2.42 -8.43 -6.25
C PHE A 54 1.49 -9.27 -5.39
N LEU A 55 0.40 -8.65 -4.97
CA LEU A 55 -0.51 -9.32 -4.06
C LEU A 55 -1.15 -10.55 -4.71
N ALA A 56 -1.40 -10.47 -6.01
CA ALA A 56 -2.01 -11.58 -6.73
C ALA A 56 -1.09 -12.78 -6.81
N GLY A 57 0.23 -12.58 -6.75
CA GLY A 57 1.17 -13.67 -6.91
C GLY A 57 1.86 -14.11 -5.64
N ILE A 58 1.44 -13.64 -4.49
CA ILE A 58 2.15 -14.01 -3.27
C ILE A 58 1.86 -15.46 -2.88
N ASP A 59 2.79 -15.98 -2.11
CA ASP A 59 2.72 -17.33 -1.58
C ASP A 59 1.45 -17.52 -0.77
N GLU A 60 0.86 -18.68 -0.89
CA GLU A 60 -0.35 -18.99 -0.16
C GLU A 60 -0.16 -18.88 1.35
N ARG A 61 1.01 -19.24 1.83
CA ARG A 61 1.29 -19.12 3.26
C ARG A 61 1.22 -17.68 3.72
N VAL A 62 1.75 -16.78 2.91
CA VAL A 62 1.71 -15.37 3.24
C VAL A 62 0.28 -14.88 3.22
N GLN A 63 -0.49 -15.33 2.24
CA GLN A 63 -1.88 -14.94 2.15
C GLN A 63 -2.67 -15.40 3.37
N GLN A 64 -2.44 -16.63 3.80
CA GLN A 64 -3.10 -17.12 4.99
C GLN A 64 -2.71 -16.32 6.23
N ARG A 65 -1.45 -15.93 6.28
CA ARG A 65 -0.98 -15.14 7.39
C ARG A 65 -1.62 -13.77 7.41
N ILE A 66 -1.79 -13.17 6.24
CA ILE A 66 -2.48 -11.90 6.14
C ILE A 66 -3.89 -12.00 6.70
N GLU A 67 -4.59 -13.06 6.32
CA GLU A 67 -5.96 -13.23 6.75
C GLU A 67 -6.07 -13.52 8.24
N ALA A 68 -5.06 -14.13 8.81
CA ALA A 68 -5.07 -14.47 10.21
C ALA A 68 -4.56 -13.33 11.10
N THR A 69 -3.98 -12.32 10.51
CA THR A 69 -3.36 -11.25 11.28
C THR A 69 -4.36 -10.12 11.47
N TYR A 70 -4.49 -9.70 12.71
CA TYR A 70 -5.42 -8.65 13.03
C TYR A 70 -4.94 -7.28 12.51
N ARG A 71 -3.66 -7.04 12.62
CA ARG A 71 -3.06 -5.78 12.21
C ARG A 71 -1.65 -6.05 11.76
N PRO A 72 -1.20 -5.46 10.67
CA PRO A 72 -1.86 -4.40 9.88
C PRO A 72 -2.97 -4.92 8.99
N ILE A 73 -3.82 -4.01 8.56
CA ILE A 73 -4.82 -4.32 7.56
C ILE A 73 -4.15 -4.20 6.21
N VAL A 74 -4.23 -5.27 5.43
CA VAL A 74 -3.60 -5.29 4.11
C VAL A 74 -4.66 -4.97 3.08
N VAL A 75 -4.37 -3.98 2.24
CA VAL A 75 -5.30 -3.58 1.19
C VAL A 75 -4.60 -3.68 -0.16
N SER A 76 -5.38 -3.94 -1.17
CA SER A 76 -4.88 -4.04 -2.53
C SER A 76 -4.81 -2.65 -3.14
N LEU A 77 -3.68 -2.35 -3.75
CA LEU A 77 -3.45 -1.06 -4.36
C LEU A 77 -3.54 -1.22 -5.87
N PRO A 78 -4.59 -0.69 -6.50
CA PRO A 78 -4.70 -0.83 -7.94
C PRO A 78 -3.64 0.00 -8.64
N VAL A 79 -3.00 -0.59 -9.61
CA VAL A 79 -1.95 0.08 -10.35
C VAL A 79 -2.29 0.00 -11.82
N LYS A 80 -2.37 1.15 -12.44
CA LYS A 80 -2.64 1.23 -13.86
C LYS A 80 -1.47 1.88 -14.55
N GLU A 81 -1.12 1.32 -15.65
CA GLU A 81 0.02 1.82 -16.38
C GLU A 81 -0.34 2.89 -17.37
N LYS A 82 -1.61 3.12 -17.59
CA LYS A 82 -2.04 4.09 -18.55
C LYS A 82 -1.78 5.49 -18.06
N LEU A 83 -1.50 6.37 -19.00
CA LEU A 83 -1.24 7.74 -18.66
C LEU A 83 -2.43 8.41 -18.00
N GLY A 84 -3.62 8.07 -18.44
CA GLY A 84 -4.79 8.68 -17.87
C GLY A 84 -4.99 8.39 -16.41
N ALA A 85 -4.24 7.44 -15.91
CA ALA A 85 -4.37 7.06 -14.51
C ALA A 85 -3.70 8.02 -13.56
N LEU A 86 -2.96 8.99 -14.07
CA LEU A 86 -2.22 9.88 -13.19
C LEU A 86 -3.15 10.60 -12.22
N GLY A 87 -4.22 11.17 -12.74
CA GLY A 87 -5.17 11.84 -11.87
C GLY A 87 -5.88 10.86 -10.95
N GLU A 88 -6.15 9.68 -11.44
CA GLU A 88 -6.80 8.67 -10.63
C GLU A 88 -5.93 8.21 -9.50
N ARG A 89 -4.63 8.08 -9.75
CA ARG A 89 -3.70 7.70 -8.69
C ARG A 89 -3.68 8.73 -7.59
N LYS A 90 -3.68 9.98 -8.00
CA LYS A 90 -3.65 11.06 -7.05
C LYS A 90 -4.89 11.04 -6.16
N ALA A 91 -6.04 10.84 -6.79
CA ALA A 91 -7.28 10.78 -6.03
C ALA A 91 -7.31 9.57 -5.10
N PHE A 92 -6.82 8.44 -5.59
CA PHE A 92 -6.79 7.24 -4.78
C PHE A 92 -5.86 7.41 -3.58
N LEU A 93 -4.71 8.01 -3.82
CA LEU A 93 -3.75 8.23 -2.76
C LEU A 93 -4.32 9.16 -1.70
N ALA A 94 -5.00 10.20 -2.14
CA ALA A 94 -5.60 11.12 -1.18
C ALA A 94 -6.63 10.42 -0.33
N ARG A 95 -7.44 9.56 -0.94
CA ARG A 95 -8.44 8.81 -0.18
C ARG A 95 -7.78 7.86 0.80
N LEU A 96 -6.69 7.25 0.41
CA LEU A 96 -5.98 6.33 1.28
C LEU A 96 -5.45 7.05 2.50
N VAL A 97 -4.83 8.20 2.29
CA VAL A 97 -4.28 8.98 3.37
C VAL A 97 -5.39 9.48 4.29
N HIS A 98 -6.48 9.94 3.68
CA HIS A 98 -7.60 10.41 4.45
C HIS A 98 -8.15 9.31 5.36
N ARG A 99 -8.29 8.13 4.79
CA ARG A 99 -8.84 7.01 5.56
C ARG A 99 -7.94 6.67 6.74
N ALA A 100 -6.63 6.74 6.54
CA ALA A 100 -5.69 6.40 7.59
C ALA A 100 -5.72 7.38 8.73
N VAL A 101 -5.88 8.67 8.42
CA VAL A 101 -5.87 9.68 9.46
C VAL A 101 -7.26 10.04 9.97
N GLY A 102 -8.30 9.65 9.25
CA GLY A 102 -9.64 9.80 9.77
C GLY A 102 -10.28 11.15 9.59
N PHE A 103 -9.77 12.01 8.72
CA PHE A 103 -10.45 13.27 8.44
C PHE A 103 -10.35 13.60 6.97
N ASP A 104 -11.26 14.45 6.53
CA ASP A 104 -11.45 14.66 5.12
C ASP A 104 -11.34 16.11 4.69
N VAL A 105 -10.73 16.91 5.49
CA VAL A 105 -10.69 18.33 5.23
C VAL A 105 -10.11 18.66 3.86
N THR A 106 -9.02 18.01 3.55
CA THR A 106 -8.30 18.33 2.33
C THR A 106 -8.97 17.80 1.10
N LEU A 107 -9.86 16.85 1.24
CA LEU A 107 -10.45 16.20 0.08
C LEU A 107 -11.69 16.88 -0.41
N ARG A 108 -12.33 17.62 0.44
CA ARG A 108 -13.57 18.24 0.05
C ARG A 108 -13.42 19.36 -0.93
N ASN A 109 -12.27 19.87 -1.03
CA ASN A 109 -12.07 21.04 -1.86
C ASN A 109 -11.98 20.71 -3.31
N GLN A 110 -12.19 19.52 -3.66
CA GLN A 110 -12.04 19.10 -5.04
C GLN A 110 -13.36 18.94 -5.75
#